data_87e5dbcb0a5f7450a76be96afb2fc265
#
_entry.id   87e5dbcb0a5f7450a76be96afb2fc265
#
_cell.length_a   1.000
_cell.length_b   1.000
_cell.length_c   1.000
_cell.angle_alpha   90.00
_cell.angle_beta   90.00
_cell.angle_gamma   90.00
#
_symmetry.space_group_name_H-M   'P 1'
#
loop_
_entity.id
_entity.type
_entity.pdbx_description
1 polymer ?
#
loop_
_entity_poly.entity_id
_entity_poly.type
_entity_poly.pdbx_seq_one_letter_code
_entity_poly.pdbx_strand_id
1 'polypeptide(L)' 'MKREIGDYLQDIVDAMDKITDFIKGMSYNAFIKDDKTVFAVVRSIEIIGEAVKSIPDETRKKQDTSRGQRNDI' A
#
# COMPACT_ATOMS: atom_id res chain seq x y z
N MET A 1 -9.80 -20.99 -1.48
CA MET A 1 -8.71 -20.98 -2.48
C MET A 1 -7.56 -20.12 -1.98
N LYS A 2 -6.35 -20.62 -2.09
CA LYS A 2 -5.18 -19.91 -1.61
C LYS A 2 -4.78 -18.83 -2.59
N ARG A 3 -4.51 -17.63 -2.09
CA ARG A 3 -4.08 -16.52 -2.96
C ARG A 3 -2.59 -16.61 -3.23
N GLU A 4 -2.22 -16.20 -4.42
CA GLU A 4 -0.82 -16.11 -4.82
C GLU A 4 -0.26 -14.77 -4.41
N ILE A 5 1.08 -14.69 -4.33
CA ILE A 5 1.74 -13.42 -4.04
C ILE A 5 1.33 -12.36 -5.07
N GLY A 6 1.21 -12.77 -6.33
CA GLY A 6 0.80 -11.85 -7.38
C GLY A 6 -0.56 -11.21 -7.13
N ASP A 7 -1.48 -11.95 -6.49
CA ASP A 7 -2.79 -11.40 -6.17
C ASP A 7 -2.68 -10.27 -5.16
N TYR A 8 -1.85 -10.46 -4.14
CA TYR A 8 -1.64 -9.41 -3.12
C TYR A 8 -0.94 -8.20 -3.73
N LEU A 9 0.04 -8.42 -4.60
CA LEU A 9 0.73 -7.33 -5.27
C LEU A 9 -0.22 -6.56 -6.17
N GLN A 10 -1.14 -7.26 -6.84
CA GLN A 10 -2.13 -6.60 -7.68
C GLN A 10 -3.06 -5.74 -6.84
N ASP A 11 -3.46 -6.21 -5.67
CA ASP A 11 -4.28 -5.42 -4.76
C ASP A 11 -3.57 -4.12 -4.38
N ILE A 12 -2.27 -4.20 -4.12
CA ILE A 12 -1.47 -3.03 -3.77
C ILE A 12 -1.43 -2.04 -4.93
N VAL A 13 -1.16 -2.54 -6.13
CA VAL A 13 -1.11 -1.68 -7.32
C VAL A 13 -2.46 -1.03 -7.56
N ASP A 14 -3.55 -1.80 -7.46
CA ASP A 14 -4.90 -1.27 -7.67
C ASP A 14 -5.21 -0.18 -6.65
N ALA A 15 -4.82 -0.39 -5.40
CA ALA A 15 -5.06 0.60 -4.36
C ALA A 15 -4.26 1.88 -4.62
N MET A 16 -3.02 1.74 -5.06
CA MET A 16 -2.19 2.89 -5.41
C MET A 16 -2.79 3.67 -6.57
N ASP A 17 -3.30 2.98 -7.58
CA ASP A 17 -3.95 3.62 -8.70
C ASP A 17 -5.18 4.41 -8.24
N LYS A 18 -5.96 3.83 -7.34
CA LYS A 18 -7.13 4.52 -6.79
C LYS A 18 -6.72 5.78 -6.03
N ILE A 19 -5.66 5.70 -5.23
CA ILE A 19 -5.18 6.87 -4.52
C ILE A 19 -4.82 7.98 -5.51
N THR A 20 -4.08 7.62 -6.55
CA THR A 20 -3.69 8.57 -7.58
C THR A 20 -4.91 9.22 -8.22
N ASP A 21 -5.93 8.42 -8.55
CA ASP A 21 -7.15 8.93 -9.15
C ASP A 21 -7.90 9.87 -8.20
N PHE A 22 -7.98 9.51 -6.93
CA PHE A 22 -8.71 10.34 -5.96
C PHE A 22 -8.10 11.72 -5.80
N ILE A 23 -6.77 11.82 -5.85
CA ILE A 23 -6.09 13.09 -5.60
C ILE A 23 -5.69 13.82 -6.88
N LYS A 24 -6.00 13.25 -8.03
CA LYS A 24 -5.61 13.82 -9.31
C LYS A 24 -6.16 15.23 -9.46
N GLY A 25 -5.28 16.17 -9.73
CA GLY A 25 -5.68 17.55 -9.94
C GLY A 25 -6.01 18.32 -8.66
N MET A 26 -5.85 17.70 -7.49
CA MET A 26 -6.13 18.37 -6.23
C MET A 26 -4.87 19.03 -5.67
N SER A 27 -5.02 20.24 -5.16
CA SER A 27 -3.96 20.85 -4.35
C SER A 27 -4.00 20.22 -2.96
N TYR A 28 -2.92 20.40 -2.20
CA TYR A 28 -2.86 19.91 -0.84
C TYR A 28 -4.03 20.46 -0.02
N ASN A 29 -4.30 21.75 -0.10
CA ASN A 29 -5.38 22.37 0.66
C ASN A 29 -6.74 21.83 0.26
N ALA A 30 -6.97 21.61 -1.03
CA ALA A 30 -8.22 21.03 -1.49
C ALA A 30 -8.38 19.61 -0.95
N PHE A 31 -7.31 18.84 -0.95
CA PHE A 31 -7.33 17.47 -0.47
C PHE A 31 -7.71 17.40 1.01
N ILE A 32 -7.05 18.16 1.87
CA ILE A 32 -7.29 18.04 3.31
C ILE A 32 -8.66 18.54 3.72
N LYS A 33 -9.33 19.32 2.87
CA LYS A 33 -10.69 19.81 3.15
C LYS A 33 -11.76 18.89 2.61
N ASP A 34 -11.38 17.90 1.81
CA ASP A 34 -12.34 16.98 1.19
C ASP A 34 -12.37 15.69 1.97
N ASP A 35 -13.26 15.62 2.96
CA ASP A 35 -13.35 14.47 3.86
C ASP A 35 -13.56 13.15 3.09
N LYS A 36 -14.39 13.18 2.06
CA LYS A 36 -14.66 11.96 1.29
C LYS A 36 -13.40 11.44 0.64
N THR A 37 -12.61 12.33 0.05
CA THR A 37 -11.36 11.95 -0.60
C THR A 37 -10.36 11.46 0.43
N VAL A 38 -10.26 12.14 1.58
CA VAL A 38 -9.35 11.71 2.65
C VAL A 38 -9.72 10.31 3.12
N PHE A 39 -11.00 10.04 3.38
CA PHE A 39 -11.44 8.70 3.79
C PHE A 39 -11.14 7.65 2.72
N ALA A 40 -11.35 7.99 1.45
CA ALA A 40 -11.08 7.05 0.36
C ALA A 40 -9.59 6.70 0.31
N VAL A 41 -8.72 7.69 0.47
CA VAL A 41 -7.27 7.48 0.48
C VAL A 41 -6.86 6.64 1.68
N VAL A 42 -7.38 6.96 2.86
CA VAL A 42 -7.08 6.20 4.08
C VAL A 42 -7.51 4.74 3.91
N ARG A 43 -8.71 4.52 3.37
CA ARG A 43 -9.18 3.14 3.13
C ARG A 43 -8.25 2.41 2.17
N SER A 44 -7.79 3.08 1.12
CA SER A 44 -6.87 2.46 0.16
C SER A 44 -5.53 2.11 0.82
N ILE A 45 -5.05 2.97 1.72
CA ILE A 45 -3.83 2.70 2.47
C ILE A 45 -4.01 1.48 3.37
N GLU A 46 -5.18 1.36 4.00
CA GLU A 46 -5.49 0.19 4.83
C GLU A 46 -5.46 -1.10 4.01
N ILE A 47 -6.00 -1.05 2.79
CA ILE A 47 -5.98 -2.21 1.90
C ILE A 47 -4.54 -2.59 1.57
N ILE A 48 -3.69 -1.60 1.29
CA ILE A 48 -2.28 -1.86 1.04
C ILE A 48 -1.64 -2.54 2.24
N GLY A 49 -1.90 -2.03 3.44
CA GLY A 49 -1.35 -2.60 4.67
C GLY A 49 -1.80 -4.04 4.88
N GLU A 50 -3.07 -4.33 4.63
CA GLU A 50 -3.59 -5.68 4.75
C GLU A 50 -2.96 -6.63 3.74
N ALA A 51 -2.78 -6.15 2.51
CA ALA A 51 -2.16 -6.96 1.47
C ALA A 51 -0.71 -7.29 1.83
N VAL A 52 0.03 -6.30 2.33
CA VAL A 52 1.42 -6.52 2.75
C VAL A 52 1.50 -7.56 3.86
N LYS A 53 0.60 -7.47 4.84
CA LYS A 53 0.57 -8.45 5.94
C LYS A 53 0.27 -9.85 5.46
N SER A 54 -0.45 -9.97 4.36
CA SER A 54 -0.85 -11.26 3.82
C SER A 54 0.22 -11.91 2.96
N ILE A 55 1.27 -11.17 2.60
CA ILE A 55 2.38 -11.74 1.85
C ILE A 55 3.11 -12.75 2.73
N PRO A 56 3.43 -13.94 2.20
CA PRO A 56 4.06 -14.99 3.01
C PRO A 56 5.33 -14.54 3.70
N ASP A 57 5.53 -15.05 4.91
CA ASP A 57 6.67 -14.70 5.75
C ASP A 57 8.00 -14.89 5.05
N GLU A 58 8.13 -15.93 4.25
CA GLU A 58 9.38 -16.19 3.55
C GLU A 58 9.80 -15.02 2.70
N THR A 59 8.87 -14.46 1.95
CA THR A 59 9.14 -13.33 1.08
C THR A 59 9.54 -12.11 1.89
N ARG A 60 8.83 -11.87 2.99
CA ARG A 60 9.13 -10.74 3.85
C ARG A 60 10.48 -10.90 4.55
N LYS A 61 10.81 -12.13 4.95
CA LYS A 61 12.09 -12.41 5.59
C LYS A 61 13.26 -12.08 4.68
N LYS A 62 13.14 -12.40 3.40
CA LYS A 62 14.20 -12.09 2.45
C LYS A 62 14.45 -10.59 2.39
N GLN A 63 13.39 -9.81 2.34
CA GLN A 63 13.51 -8.36 2.29
C GLN A 63 14.08 -7.81 3.60
N ASP A 64 13.60 -8.34 4.70
CA ASP A 64 14.06 -7.90 6.03
C ASP A 64 15.54 -8.19 6.22
N THR A 65 16.00 -9.33 5.74
CA THR A 65 17.42 -9.67 5.82
C THR A 65 18.26 -8.65 5.07
N SER A 66 17.83 -8.27 3.90
CA SER A 66 18.56 -7.26 3.13
C SER A 66 18.62 -5.94 3.86
N ARG A 67 17.51 -5.53 4.45
CA ARG A 67 17.50 -4.29 5.23
C ARG A 67 18.32 -4.39 6.49
N GLY A 68 18.26 -5.55 7.12
CA GLY A 68 19.07 -5.78 8.31
C GLY A 68 20.54 -5.61 8.04
N GLN A 69 21.00 -6.12 6.92
CA GLN A 69 22.38 -5.97 6.52
C GLN A 69 22.76 -4.51 6.36
N ARG A 70 21.90 -3.73 5.76
CA ARG A 70 22.18 -2.31 5.60
C ARG A 70 22.21 -1.58 6.94
N ASN A 71 21.32 -1.97 7.83
CA ASN A 71 21.22 -1.33 9.13
C ASN A 71 22.41 -1.65 10.02
N ASP A 72 23.00 -2.80 9.78
CA ASP A 72 24.16 -3.22 10.56
C ASP A 72 25.43 -2.43 10.26
N ILE A 73 25.40 -1.71 9.19
CA ILE A 73 26.54 -0.86 8.83
C ILE A 73 26.51 0.48 9.56
#